data_79477ae1808d74d61acdbd29093ef9b6
#
_entry.id   79477ae1808d74d61acdbd29093ef9b6
#
_cell.length_a   1.000
_cell.length_b   1.000
_cell.length_c   1.000
_cell.angle_alpha   90.00
_cell.angle_beta   90.00
_cell.angle_gamma   90.00
#
_symmetry.space_group_name_H-M   'P 1'
#
loop_
_entity.id
_entity.type
_entity.pdbx_description
1 polymer ?
#
loop_
_entity_poly.entity_id
_entity_poly.type
_entity_poly.pdbx_seq_one_letter_code
_entity_poly.pdbx_strand_id
1 'polypeptide(L)'
;MTTSAPEGQPGHPDAPNRRSQLKSDRRLQLLSAAERLFAERGFLAVRLEDIGAAAGVSGPAIYRHFPNKESLLVELLVGISTRLLAGARDVRARSADGTAALEDLIDFHLDFALGEPDLIRIQDRDLAHLPEAAEKQVRRAQRQYVEVWVGVLRELNPKLAEADARLTAHAIFGLLNSTPHSMKSPDDSRTKPARAARSRAVMRAMTVAALGAANQCP
;
A
#
# COMPACT_ATOMS: atom_id res chain seq x y z
N MET A 1 61.26 -28.42 14.67
CA MET A 1 60.76 -27.02 14.66
C MET A 1 59.77 -26.88 13.50
N THR A 2 58.49 -27.10 13.77
CA THR A 2 57.39 -27.04 12.81
C THR A 2 56.55 -25.82 13.14
N THR A 3 56.60 -24.83 12.25
CA THR A 3 55.86 -23.58 12.36
C THR A 3 54.45 -23.78 11.84
N SER A 4 53.46 -23.72 12.72
CA SER A 4 52.04 -23.77 12.38
C SER A 4 51.57 -22.40 11.86
N ALA A 5 50.91 -22.34 10.70
CA ALA A 5 50.27 -21.15 10.14
C ALA A 5 48.92 -20.93 10.83
N PRO A 6 48.46 -19.70 11.02
CA PRO A 6 47.15 -19.41 11.59
C PRO A 6 46.06 -19.62 10.55
N GLU A 7 45.03 -20.40 10.92
CA GLU A 7 43.79 -20.57 10.18
C GLU A 7 43.02 -19.24 10.11
N GLY A 8 42.62 -18.82 8.88
CA GLY A 8 41.81 -17.69 8.62
C GLY A 8 40.37 -17.90 9.12
N GLN A 9 39.84 -17.00 9.94
CA GLN A 9 38.45 -16.96 10.37
C GLN A 9 37.51 -16.70 9.17
N PRO A 10 36.41 -17.45 9.06
CA PRO A 10 35.39 -17.14 8.04
C PRO A 10 34.74 -15.79 8.33
N GLY A 11 34.76 -14.91 7.33
CA GLY A 11 34.17 -13.59 7.38
C GLY A 11 32.69 -13.65 7.72
N HIS A 12 32.29 -12.84 8.70
CA HIS A 12 30.92 -12.61 9.09
C HIS A 12 30.16 -11.97 7.92
N PRO A 13 28.90 -12.39 7.57
CA PRO A 13 28.14 -11.75 6.51
C PRO A 13 27.87 -10.31 6.88
N ASP A 14 28.20 -9.40 5.94
CA ASP A 14 28.16 -7.95 6.06
C ASP A 14 26.86 -7.43 6.67
N ALA A 15 26.93 -6.93 7.89
CA ALA A 15 25.93 -6.00 8.41
C ALA A 15 25.88 -4.77 7.48
N PRO A 16 24.69 -4.27 7.07
CA PRO A 16 24.60 -3.14 6.15
C PRO A 16 25.38 -1.98 6.70
N ASN A 17 26.33 -1.46 5.90
CA ASN A 17 27.23 -0.38 6.26
C ASN A 17 26.40 0.81 6.78
N ARG A 18 26.71 1.33 7.98
CA ARG A 18 26.05 2.47 8.65
C ARG A 18 25.71 3.61 7.68
N ARG A 19 26.55 3.84 6.68
CA ARG A 19 26.33 4.86 5.63
C ARG A 19 25.17 4.46 4.70
N SER A 20 25.01 3.19 4.39
CA SER A 20 23.88 2.66 3.58
C SER A 20 22.57 2.77 4.35
N GLN A 21 22.56 2.46 5.65
CA GLN A 21 21.39 2.63 6.51
C GLN A 21 20.94 4.07 6.59
N LEU A 22 21.87 5.01 6.88
CA LEU A 22 21.56 6.45 6.92
C LEU A 22 21.00 6.98 5.59
N LYS A 23 21.47 6.44 4.45
CA LYS A 23 20.94 6.81 3.13
C LYS A 23 19.52 6.26 2.93
N SER A 24 19.26 5.02 3.36
CA SER A 24 17.94 4.40 3.32
C SER A 24 16.94 5.15 4.21
N ASP A 25 17.31 5.45 5.46
CA ASP A 25 16.45 6.17 6.39
C ASP A 25 16.07 7.56 5.86
N ARG A 26 17.04 8.26 5.25
CA ARG A 26 16.79 9.56 4.64
C ARG A 26 15.84 9.48 3.45
N ARG A 27 15.96 8.40 2.64
CA ARG A 27 15.04 8.16 1.54
C ARG A 27 13.61 7.92 2.02
N LEU A 28 13.43 7.13 3.08
CA LEU A 28 12.12 6.89 3.70
C LEU A 28 11.52 8.18 4.28
N GLN A 29 12.31 9.03 4.92
CA GLN A 29 11.85 10.34 5.41
C GLN A 29 11.33 11.24 4.28
N LEU A 30 12.02 11.25 3.13
CA LEU A 30 11.60 11.99 1.95
C LEU A 30 10.31 11.44 1.35
N LEU A 31 10.16 10.11 1.27
CA LEU A 31 8.92 9.47 0.81
C LEU A 31 7.74 9.79 1.73
N SER A 32 7.92 9.71 3.04
CA SER A 32 6.87 10.06 4.01
C SER A 32 6.46 11.54 3.93
N ALA A 33 7.42 12.44 3.75
CA ALA A 33 7.13 13.87 3.55
C ALA A 33 6.39 14.11 2.22
N ALA A 34 6.77 13.41 1.14
CA ALA A 34 6.13 13.50 -0.16
C ALA A 34 4.68 12.97 -0.10
N GLU A 35 4.46 11.82 0.52
CA GLU A 35 3.14 11.23 0.72
C GLU A 35 2.20 12.23 1.39
N ARG A 36 2.59 12.77 2.54
CA ARG A 36 1.79 13.75 3.26
C ARG A 36 1.51 15.00 2.42
N LEU A 37 2.53 15.61 1.80
CA LEU A 37 2.36 16.82 1.02
C LEU A 37 1.53 16.59 -0.25
N PHE A 38 1.74 15.48 -0.96
CA PHE A 38 0.91 15.12 -2.11
C PHE A 38 -0.54 14.89 -1.68
N ALA A 39 -0.80 14.16 -0.60
CA ALA A 39 -2.16 13.93 -0.11
C ALA A 39 -2.87 15.24 0.27
N GLU A 40 -2.17 16.16 0.95
CA GLU A 40 -2.73 17.44 1.40
C GLU A 40 -2.99 18.42 0.26
N ARG A 41 -2.01 18.60 -0.65
CA ARG A 41 -1.98 19.70 -1.61
C ARG A 41 -2.16 19.29 -3.07
N GLY A 42 -1.98 18.00 -3.38
CA GLY A 42 -1.92 17.48 -4.74
C GLY A 42 -0.51 17.53 -5.33
N PHE A 43 -0.24 16.59 -6.21
CA PHE A 43 1.06 16.46 -6.88
C PHE A 43 1.50 17.77 -7.57
N LEU A 44 0.59 18.44 -8.29
CA LEU A 44 0.94 19.63 -9.07
C LEU A 44 1.37 20.81 -8.20
N ALA A 45 0.74 20.98 -7.02
CA ALA A 45 0.99 22.12 -6.13
C ALA A 45 2.23 21.98 -5.24
N VAL A 46 2.87 20.81 -5.23
CA VAL A 46 4.05 20.53 -4.39
C VAL A 46 5.31 20.63 -5.21
N ARG A 47 6.34 21.31 -4.67
CA ARG A 47 7.69 21.37 -5.24
C ARG A 47 8.60 20.36 -4.55
N LEU A 48 9.66 19.94 -5.25
CA LEU A 48 10.64 19.02 -4.69
C LEU A 48 11.34 19.62 -3.45
N GLU A 49 11.60 20.93 -3.48
CA GLU A 49 12.19 21.67 -2.37
C GLU A 49 11.30 21.69 -1.12
N ASP A 50 9.95 21.76 -1.30
CA ASP A 50 9.00 21.71 -0.17
C ASP A 50 9.10 20.36 0.55
N ILE A 51 9.25 19.26 -0.22
CA ILE A 51 9.45 17.92 0.32
C ILE A 51 10.77 17.82 1.06
N GLY A 52 11.85 18.37 0.49
CA GLY A 52 13.15 18.45 1.15
C GLY A 52 13.07 19.17 2.48
N ALA A 53 12.48 20.36 2.49
CA ALA A 53 12.30 21.16 3.70
C ALA A 53 11.47 20.43 4.77
N ALA A 54 10.36 19.78 4.37
CA ALA A 54 9.51 19.00 5.27
C ALA A 54 10.20 17.78 5.88
N ALA A 55 11.20 17.21 5.17
CA ALA A 55 12.03 16.10 5.65
C ALA A 55 13.32 16.55 6.36
N GLY A 56 13.53 17.86 6.54
CA GLY A 56 14.77 18.41 7.11
C GLY A 56 16.01 18.17 6.23
N VAL A 57 15.82 18.14 4.90
CA VAL A 57 16.87 17.93 3.90
C VAL A 57 17.08 19.22 3.11
N SER A 58 18.33 19.67 2.96
CA SER A 58 18.62 20.86 2.16
C SER A 58 18.26 20.67 0.68
N GLY A 59 17.88 21.77 -0.01
CA GLY A 59 17.49 21.75 -1.42
C GLY A 59 18.45 20.97 -2.33
N PRO A 60 19.78 21.23 -2.32
CA PRO A 60 20.71 20.45 -3.14
C PRO A 60 20.84 18.98 -2.74
N ALA A 61 20.55 18.64 -1.49
CA ALA A 61 20.71 17.26 -0.99
C ALA A 61 19.54 16.35 -1.42
N ILE A 62 18.34 16.87 -1.64
CA ILE A 62 17.20 16.05 -2.09
C ILE A 62 17.46 15.44 -3.46
N TYR A 63 18.10 16.18 -4.36
CA TYR A 63 18.42 15.71 -5.74
C TYR A 63 19.38 14.51 -5.76
N ARG A 64 20.10 14.23 -4.66
CA ARG A 64 20.92 13.00 -4.52
C ARG A 64 20.08 11.75 -4.25
N HIS A 65 18.84 11.92 -3.80
CA HIS A 65 17.92 10.85 -3.49
C HIS A 65 16.86 10.69 -4.57
N PHE A 66 16.32 11.80 -5.06
CA PHE A 66 15.27 11.86 -6.06
C PHE A 66 15.57 12.94 -7.10
N PRO A 67 15.71 12.60 -8.37
CA PRO A 67 16.05 13.57 -9.42
C PRO A 67 14.93 14.59 -9.70
N ASN A 68 13.70 14.21 -9.42
CA ASN A 68 12.49 15.02 -9.61
C ASN A 68 11.35 14.52 -8.70
N LYS A 69 10.24 15.26 -8.63
CA LYS A 69 9.09 14.89 -7.82
C LYS A 69 8.29 13.71 -8.41
N GLU A 70 8.37 13.52 -9.73
CA GLU A 70 7.75 12.39 -10.43
C GLU A 70 8.33 11.06 -9.94
N SER A 71 9.64 11.00 -9.67
CA SER A 71 10.26 9.78 -9.13
C SER A 71 9.78 9.42 -7.73
N LEU A 72 9.39 10.40 -6.91
CA LEU A 72 8.73 10.17 -5.62
C LEU A 72 7.32 9.60 -5.82
N LEU A 73 6.53 10.18 -6.72
CA LEU A 73 5.18 9.70 -7.03
C LEU A 73 5.22 8.27 -7.58
N VAL A 74 6.18 7.97 -8.47
CA VAL A 74 6.40 6.61 -8.99
C VAL A 74 6.68 5.63 -7.85
N GLU A 75 7.61 5.97 -6.96
CA GLU A 75 7.98 5.08 -5.85
C GLU A 75 6.81 4.83 -4.88
N LEU A 76 6.03 5.86 -4.58
CA LEU A 76 4.83 5.72 -3.74
C LEU A 76 3.78 4.82 -4.40
N LEU A 77 3.36 5.12 -5.62
CA LEU A 77 2.22 4.43 -6.25
C LEU A 77 2.58 3.04 -6.79
N VAL A 78 3.78 2.86 -7.36
CA VAL A 78 4.27 1.54 -7.77
C VAL A 78 4.54 0.68 -6.52
N GLY A 79 5.15 1.27 -5.49
CA GLY A 79 5.46 0.59 -4.24
C GLY A 79 4.21 0.03 -3.56
N ILE A 80 3.18 0.86 -3.35
CA ILE A 80 1.94 0.40 -2.71
C ILE A 80 1.19 -0.62 -3.56
N SER A 81 1.09 -0.42 -4.88
CA SER A 81 0.37 -1.35 -5.76
C SER A 81 1.04 -2.73 -5.79
N THR A 82 2.38 -2.76 -5.81
CA THR A 82 3.16 -4.01 -5.76
C THR A 82 3.03 -4.70 -4.40
N ARG A 83 3.08 -3.93 -3.31
CA ARG A 83 2.95 -4.45 -1.94
C ARG A 83 1.56 -5.04 -1.70
N LEU A 84 0.49 -4.37 -2.14
CA LEU A 84 -0.87 -4.90 -2.04
C LEU A 84 -1.03 -6.20 -2.81
N LEU A 85 -0.54 -6.26 -4.05
CA LEU A 85 -0.61 -7.48 -4.84
C LEU A 85 0.17 -8.63 -4.21
N ALA A 86 1.38 -8.39 -3.75
CA ALA A 86 2.19 -9.40 -3.07
C ALA A 86 1.49 -9.91 -1.80
N GLY A 87 1.02 -8.99 -0.94
CA GLY A 87 0.32 -9.34 0.29
C GLY A 87 -0.97 -10.13 0.06
N ALA A 88 -1.77 -9.78 -0.96
CA ALA A 88 -2.98 -10.55 -1.29
C ALA A 88 -2.65 -11.98 -1.76
N ARG A 89 -1.58 -12.14 -2.54
CA ARG A 89 -1.11 -13.47 -2.95
C ARG A 89 -0.63 -14.30 -1.77
N ASP A 90 0.10 -13.66 -0.84
CA ASP A 90 0.58 -14.31 0.38
C ASP A 90 -0.58 -14.69 1.30
N VAL A 91 -1.60 -13.84 1.44
CA VAL A 91 -2.85 -14.16 2.15
C VAL A 91 -3.47 -15.40 1.53
N ARG A 92 -3.73 -15.37 0.22
CA ARG A 92 -4.36 -16.52 -0.47
C ARG A 92 -3.54 -17.82 -0.34
N ALA A 93 -2.23 -17.74 -0.41
CA ALA A 93 -1.34 -18.90 -0.31
C ALA A 93 -1.31 -19.53 1.10
N ARG A 94 -1.60 -18.75 2.16
CA ARG A 94 -1.59 -19.21 3.55
C ARG A 94 -2.96 -19.64 4.06
N SER A 95 -4.04 -19.19 3.43
CA SER A 95 -5.40 -19.48 3.87
C SER A 95 -5.76 -20.94 3.57
N ALA A 96 -6.43 -21.57 4.53
CA ALA A 96 -6.79 -22.99 4.46
C ALA A 96 -7.84 -23.28 3.37
N ASP A 97 -8.77 -22.34 3.15
CA ASP A 97 -9.86 -22.42 2.18
C ASP A 97 -10.29 -21.03 1.70
N GLY A 98 -11.27 -20.98 0.80
CA GLY A 98 -11.79 -19.73 0.24
C GLY A 98 -12.45 -18.83 1.28
N THR A 99 -13.08 -19.37 2.33
CA THR A 99 -13.72 -18.57 3.40
C THR A 99 -12.67 -17.85 4.22
N ALA A 100 -11.67 -18.58 4.69
CA ALA A 100 -10.53 -17.99 5.40
C ALA A 100 -9.80 -16.96 4.52
N ALA A 101 -9.59 -17.29 3.24
CA ALA A 101 -8.96 -16.36 2.29
C ALA A 101 -9.74 -15.05 2.15
N LEU A 102 -11.07 -15.11 2.06
CA LEU A 102 -11.90 -13.91 1.92
C LEU A 102 -11.84 -13.04 3.18
N GLU A 103 -11.95 -13.64 4.36
CA GLU A 103 -11.86 -12.92 5.63
C GLU A 103 -10.49 -12.25 5.80
N ASP A 104 -9.42 -12.99 5.55
CA ASP A 104 -8.05 -12.47 5.63
C ASP A 104 -7.79 -11.37 4.57
N LEU A 105 -8.34 -11.47 3.36
CA LEU A 105 -8.23 -10.42 2.34
C LEU A 105 -8.97 -9.14 2.73
N ILE A 106 -10.15 -9.26 3.35
CA ILE A 106 -10.90 -8.11 3.88
C ILE A 106 -10.06 -7.41 4.95
N ASP A 107 -9.52 -8.17 5.92
CA ASP A 107 -8.72 -7.62 7.00
C ASP A 107 -7.41 -7.00 6.49
N PHE A 108 -6.73 -7.64 5.55
CA PHE A 108 -5.53 -7.12 4.88
C PHE A 108 -5.80 -5.79 4.16
N HIS A 109 -6.93 -5.71 3.41
CA HIS A 109 -7.27 -4.46 2.73
C HIS A 109 -7.69 -3.35 3.69
N LEU A 110 -8.37 -3.68 4.78
CA LEU A 110 -8.72 -2.73 5.85
C LEU A 110 -7.48 -2.19 6.55
N ASP A 111 -6.45 -3.00 6.77
CA ASP A 111 -5.17 -2.53 7.33
C ASP A 111 -4.57 -1.44 6.45
N PHE A 112 -4.56 -1.65 5.13
CA PHE A 112 -4.11 -0.64 4.18
C PHE A 112 -5.02 0.60 4.19
N ALA A 113 -6.33 0.44 4.00
CA ALA A 113 -7.25 1.55 3.83
C ALA A 113 -7.34 2.46 5.07
N LEU A 114 -7.19 1.91 6.27
CA LEU A 114 -7.19 2.65 7.52
C LEU A 114 -5.81 3.14 7.94
N GLY A 115 -4.76 2.40 7.58
CA GLY A 115 -3.38 2.73 7.95
C GLY A 115 -2.73 3.74 7.01
N GLU A 116 -3.06 3.71 5.72
CA GLU A 116 -2.40 4.49 4.67
C GLU A 116 -3.40 5.27 3.78
N PRO A 117 -4.36 6.01 4.37
CA PRO A 117 -5.43 6.68 3.60
C PRO A 117 -4.91 7.75 2.64
N ASP A 118 -3.73 8.29 2.90
CA ASP A 118 -3.10 9.30 2.05
C ASP A 118 -2.66 8.72 0.70
N LEU A 119 -2.22 7.47 0.66
CA LEU A 119 -1.88 6.78 -0.59
C LEU A 119 -3.11 6.54 -1.46
N ILE A 120 -4.29 6.28 -0.87
CA ILE A 120 -5.56 6.19 -1.61
C ILE A 120 -5.88 7.53 -2.27
N ARG A 121 -5.80 8.65 -1.51
CA ARG A 121 -6.05 10.00 -2.06
C ARG A 121 -5.12 10.35 -3.21
N ILE A 122 -3.82 10.03 -3.05
CA ILE A 122 -2.82 10.29 -4.09
C ILE A 122 -3.13 9.45 -5.32
N GLN A 123 -3.43 8.17 -5.15
CA GLN A 123 -3.75 7.27 -6.25
C GLN A 123 -4.99 7.73 -7.03
N ASP A 124 -6.06 8.09 -6.34
CA ASP A 124 -7.31 8.53 -6.96
C ASP A 124 -7.16 9.83 -7.75
N ARG A 125 -6.36 10.76 -7.24
CA ARG A 125 -6.20 12.09 -7.85
C ARG A 125 -5.02 12.20 -8.81
N ASP A 126 -3.88 11.63 -8.44
CA ASP A 126 -2.59 11.96 -9.05
C ASP A 126 -2.02 10.85 -9.96
N LEU A 127 -2.71 9.70 -10.11
CA LEU A 127 -2.26 8.56 -10.94
C LEU A 127 -1.93 8.97 -12.38
N ALA A 128 -2.70 9.88 -12.98
CA ALA A 128 -2.50 10.35 -14.34
C ALA A 128 -1.21 11.19 -14.53
N HIS A 129 -0.55 11.58 -13.46
CA HIS A 129 0.73 12.30 -13.50
C HIS A 129 1.95 11.36 -13.51
N LEU A 130 1.73 10.05 -13.48
CA LEU A 130 2.82 9.08 -13.62
C LEU A 130 3.34 9.05 -15.06
N PRO A 131 4.66 8.83 -15.26
CA PRO A 131 5.17 8.39 -16.56
C PRO A 131 4.44 7.13 -17.04
N GLU A 132 4.20 7.03 -18.35
CA GLU A 132 3.39 5.96 -18.96
C GLU A 132 3.80 4.54 -18.52
N ALA A 133 5.10 4.27 -18.43
CA ALA A 133 5.63 2.97 -18.01
C ALA A 133 5.23 2.65 -16.56
N ALA A 134 5.31 3.63 -15.64
CA ALA A 134 4.94 3.47 -14.25
C ALA A 134 3.41 3.35 -14.09
N GLU A 135 2.63 4.14 -14.82
CA GLU A 135 1.17 4.02 -14.84
C GLU A 135 0.73 2.61 -15.29
N LYS A 136 1.32 2.11 -16.39
CA LYS A 136 1.05 0.73 -16.86
C LYS A 136 1.39 -0.32 -15.80
N GLN A 137 2.49 -0.13 -15.06
CA GLN A 137 2.89 -1.03 -13.98
C GLN A 137 1.88 -1.01 -12.84
N VAL A 138 1.46 0.16 -12.38
CA VAL A 138 0.43 0.32 -11.34
C VAL A 138 -0.87 -0.35 -11.77
N ARG A 139 -1.39 -0.01 -12.96
CA ARG A 139 -2.65 -0.58 -13.47
C ARG A 139 -2.57 -2.10 -13.64
N ARG A 140 -1.41 -2.64 -14.03
CA ARG A 140 -1.20 -4.09 -14.11
C ARG A 140 -1.29 -4.73 -12.73
N ALA A 141 -0.62 -4.16 -11.73
CA ALA A 141 -0.66 -4.66 -10.37
C ALA A 141 -2.08 -4.60 -9.78
N GLN A 142 -2.82 -3.50 -10.01
CA GLN A 142 -4.21 -3.35 -9.60
C GLN A 142 -5.12 -4.40 -10.22
N ARG A 143 -5.02 -4.63 -11.54
CA ARG A 143 -5.81 -5.69 -12.20
C ARG A 143 -5.50 -7.06 -11.61
N GLN A 144 -4.24 -7.39 -11.38
CA GLN A 144 -3.85 -8.66 -10.77
C GLN A 144 -4.34 -8.79 -9.33
N TYR A 145 -4.39 -7.69 -8.58
CA TYR A 145 -4.97 -7.65 -7.24
C TYR A 145 -6.47 -7.98 -7.27
N VAL A 146 -7.21 -7.38 -8.20
CA VAL A 146 -8.64 -7.71 -8.43
C VAL A 146 -8.80 -9.20 -8.77
N GLU A 147 -7.95 -9.78 -9.61
CA GLU A 147 -8.05 -11.20 -9.99
C GLU A 147 -7.84 -12.15 -8.80
N VAL A 148 -7.05 -11.79 -7.78
CA VAL A 148 -6.96 -12.59 -6.55
C VAL A 148 -8.32 -12.66 -5.86
N TRP A 149 -9.02 -11.54 -5.73
CA TRP A 149 -10.36 -11.48 -5.12
C TRP A 149 -11.40 -12.23 -5.97
N VAL A 150 -11.39 -12.04 -7.27
CA VAL A 150 -12.27 -12.75 -8.22
C VAL A 150 -12.10 -14.26 -8.06
N GLY A 151 -10.86 -14.75 -7.97
CA GLY A 151 -10.58 -16.17 -7.75
C GLY A 151 -11.21 -16.70 -6.47
N VAL A 152 -11.07 -15.98 -5.36
CA VAL A 152 -11.65 -16.38 -4.06
C VAL A 152 -13.18 -16.32 -4.09
N LEU A 153 -13.78 -15.28 -4.67
CA LEU A 153 -15.24 -15.16 -4.78
C LEU A 153 -15.85 -16.29 -5.58
N ARG A 154 -15.21 -16.71 -6.69
CA ARG A 154 -15.68 -17.82 -7.53
C ARG A 154 -15.41 -19.19 -6.93
N GLU A 155 -14.39 -19.33 -6.08
CA GLU A 155 -14.18 -20.55 -5.30
C GLU A 155 -15.32 -20.76 -4.29
N LEU A 156 -15.79 -19.68 -3.66
CA LEU A 156 -16.91 -19.70 -2.71
C LEU A 156 -18.28 -19.86 -3.40
N ASN A 157 -18.43 -19.31 -4.58
CA ASN A 157 -19.62 -19.44 -5.40
C ASN A 157 -19.27 -19.82 -6.85
N PRO A 158 -19.14 -21.13 -7.18
CA PRO A 158 -18.78 -21.56 -8.52
C PRO A 158 -19.79 -21.18 -9.62
N LYS A 159 -21.01 -20.79 -9.25
CA LYS A 159 -22.04 -20.31 -10.20
C LYS A 159 -21.91 -18.83 -10.50
N LEU A 160 -21.14 -18.08 -9.72
CA LEU A 160 -20.95 -16.65 -9.92
C LEU A 160 -20.19 -16.41 -11.23
N ALA A 161 -20.80 -15.68 -12.16
CA ALA A 161 -20.15 -15.31 -13.41
C ALA A 161 -18.90 -14.46 -13.12
N GLU A 162 -17.87 -14.60 -13.94
CA GLU A 162 -16.62 -13.87 -13.74
C GLU A 162 -16.82 -12.33 -13.78
N ALA A 163 -17.72 -11.86 -14.64
CA ALA A 163 -18.05 -10.43 -14.72
C ALA A 163 -18.66 -9.91 -13.42
N ASP A 164 -19.56 -10.70 -12.79
CA ASP A 164 -20.22 -10.32 -11.54
C ASP A 164 -19.26 -10.42 -10.35
N ALA A 165 -18.38 -11.42 -10.33
CA ALA A 165 -17.32 -11.51 -9.34
C ALA A 165 -16.37 -10.29 -9.42
N ARG A 166 -16.04 -9.84 -10.63
CA ARG A 166 -15.19 -8.66 -10.85
C ARG A 166 -15.91 -7.36 -10.45
N LEU A 167 -17.21 -7.24 -10.78
CA LEU A 167 -18.04 -6.11 -10.34
C LEU A 167 -18.12 -6.07 -8.81
N THR A 168 -18.35 -7.22 -8.16
CA THR A 168 -18.40 -7.35 -6.71
C THR A 168 -17.08 -6.91 -6.08
N ALA A 169 -15.93 -7.39 -6.58
CA ALA A 169 -14.61 -6.99 -6.09
C ALA A 169 -14.41 -5.47 -6.20
N HIS A 170 -14.77 -4.86 -7.33
CA HIS A 170 -14.66 -3.40 -7.49
C HIS A 170 -15.59 -2.62 -6.55
N ALA A 171 -16.83 -3.09 -6.34
CA ALA A 171 -17.76 -2.47 -5.41
C ALA A 171 -17.23 -2.50 -3.97
N ILE A 172 -16.65 -3.64 -3.56
CA ILE A 172 -16.01 -3.79 -2.24
C ILE A 172 -14.80 -2.85 -2.11
N PHE A 173 -13.97 -2.70 -3.13
CA PHE A 173 -12.85 -1.73 -3.09
C PHE A 173 -13.37 -0.29 -3.00
N GLY A 174 -14.44 0.06 -3.70
CA GLY A 174 -15.09 1.37 -3.53
C GLY A 174 -15.55 1.62 -2.09
N LEU A 175 -16.15 0.61 -1.45
CA LEU A 175 -16.55 0.66 -0.06
C LEU A 175 -15.34 0.82 0.87
N LEU A 176 -14.34 -0.04 0.76
CA LEU A 176 -13.17 -0.05 1.63
C LEU A 176 -12.29 1.20 1.45
N ASN A 177 -12.13 1.68 0.22
CA ASN A 177 -11.35 2.88 -0.09
C ASN A 177 -12.10 4.22 0.17
N SER A 178 -13.34 4.19 0.64
CA SER A 178 -14.07 5.40 1.01
C SER A 178 -13.54 6.11 2.27
N THR A 179 -12.69 5.43 3.04
CA THR A 179 -12.15 5.90 4.33
C THR A 179 -11.45 7.26 4.30
N PRO A 180 -10.62 7.62 3.28
CA PRO A 180 -9.97 8.92 3.23
C PRO A 180 -10.93 10.11 3.19
N HIS A 181 -12.13 9.88 2.66
CA HIS A 181 -13.14 10.94 2.49
C HIS A 181 -13.99 11.16 3.75
N SER A 182 -14.14 10.11 4.58
CA SER A 182 -14.99 10.12 5.78
C SER A 182 -14.25 10.37 7.09
N MET A 183 -12.90 10.20 7.10
CA MET A 183 -12.10 10.22 8.33
C MET A 183 -11.35 11.54 8.58
N LYS A 184 -11.68 12.63 7.89
CA LYS A 184 -11.18 13.96 8.26
C LYS A 184 -11.72 14.35 9.63
N SER A 185 -10.89 14.29 10.65
CA SER A 185 -11.25 14.70 12.01
C SER A 185 -10.21 15.58 12.65
N PRO A 186 -10.68 16.58 13.44
CA PRO A 186 -9.80 17.38 14.27
C PRO A 186 -9.06 16.51 15.29
N ASP A 187 -7.90 16.95 15.62
CA ASP A 187 -6.89 16.36 16.46
C ASP A 187 -7.38 16.08 17.90
N ASP A 188 -7.87 14.85 18.12
CA ASP A 188 -7.97 14.31 19.49
C ASP A 188 -7.24 12.97 19.55
N SER A 189 -5.97 13.03 19.90
CA SER A 189 -5.05 11.88 19.93
C SER A 189 -5.50 10.77 20.89
N ARG A 190 -6.35 11.06 21.89
CA ARG A 190 -6.83 10.09 22.88
C ARG A 190 -7.94 9.18 22.33
N THR A 191 -8.74 9.67 21.40
CA THR A 191 -9.86 8.90 20.82
C THR A 191 -9.49 8.17 19.55
N LYS A 192 -8.32 8.44 18.99
CA LYS A 192 -7.84 7.91 17.72
C LYS A 192 -7.84 6.36 17.63
N PRO A 193 -7.32 5.60 18.63
CA PRO A 193 -7.33 4.13 18.57
C PRO A 193 -8.74 3.53 18.62
N ALA A 194 -9.59 4.01 19.54
CA ALA A 194 -10.96 3.52 19.69
C ALA A 194 -11.80 3.81 18.45
N ARG A 195 -11.60 4.99 17.84
CA ARG A 195 -12.27 5.38 16.59
C ARG A 195 -11.82 4.52 15.42
N ALA A 196 -10.51 4.25 15.29
CA ALA A 196 -9.97 3.37 14.26
C ALA A 196 -10.54 1.95 14.37
N ALA A 197 -10.58 1.40 15.59
CA ALA A 197 -11.17 0.09 15.86
C ALA A 197 -12.67 0.05 15.50
N ARG A 198 -13.43 1.09 15.85
CA ARG A 198 -14.86 1.20 15.49
C ARG A 198 -15.04 1.31 13.98
N SER A 199 -14.24 2.13 13.29
CA SER A 199 -14.30 2.26 11.84
C SER A 199 -14.01 0.93 11.15
N ARG A 200 -12.98 0.20 11.62
CA ARG A 200 -12.66 -1.15 11.13
C ARG A 200 -13.85 -2.11 11.30
N ALA A 201 -14.45 -2.15 12.47
CA ALA A 201 -15.60 -3.04 12.75
C ALA A 201 -16.79 -2.72 11.82
N VAL A 202 -17.12 -1.44 11.65
CA VAL A 202 -18.20 -1.00 10.75
C VAL A 202 -17.90 -1.36 9.31
N MET A 203 -16.72 -1.03 8.80
CA MET A 203 -16.33 -1.31 7.42
C MET A 203 -16.32 -2.82 7.13
N ARG A 204 -15.77 -3.62 8.07
CA ARG A 204 -15.78 -5.08 7.95
C ARG A 204 -17.20 -5.63 7.91
N ALA A 205 -18.07 -5.20 8.81
CA ALA A 205 -19.48 -5.64 8.85
C ALA A 205 -20.22 -5.29 7.56
N MET A 206 -20.06 -4.06 7.05
CA MET A 206 -20.66 -3.63 5.78
C MET A 206 -20.14 -4.47 4.60
N THR A 207 -18.85 -4.74 4.55
CA THR A 207 -18.22 -5.55 3.50
C THR A 207 -18.76 -6.99 3.50
N VAL A 208 -18.82 -7.62 4.66
CA VAL A 208 -19.37 -8.99 4.81
C VAL A 208 -20.86 -9.04 4.41
N ALA A 209 -21.64 -8.04 4.83
CA ALA A 209 -23.06 -7.95 4.46
C ALA A 209 -23.25 -7.77 2.94
N ALA A 210 -22.46 -6.90 2.32
CA ALA A 210 -22.50 -6.66 0.87
C ALA A 210 -22.13 -7.94 0.08
N LEU A 211 -21.12 -8.67 0.51
CA LEU A 211 -20.73 -9.95 -0.10
C LEU A 211 -21.81 -11.02 0.07
N GLY A 212 -22.45 -11.08 1.24
CA GLY A 212 -23.58 -11.99 1.48
C GLY A 212 -24.77 -11.70 0.56
N ALA A 213 -25.09 -10.43 0.33
CA ALA A 213 -26.14 -10.00 -0.60
C ALA A 213 -25.79 -10.33 -2.07
N ALA A 214 -24.55 -10.10 -2.49
CA ALA A 214 -24.10 -10.42 -3.85
C ALA A 214 -24.21 -11.90 -4.19
N ASN A 215 -24.02 -12.79 -3.21
CA ASN A 215 -24.17 -14.24 -3.40
C ASN A 215 -25.64 -14.71 -3.54
N GLN A 216 -26.61 -13.85 -3.27
CA GLN A 216 -28.04 -14.17 -3.39
C GLN A 216 -28.67 -13.63 -4.69
N CYS A 217 -27.92 -12.85 -5.47
CA CYS A 217 -28.38 -12.42 -6.79
C CYS A 217 -28.41 -13.61 -7.76
N PRO A 218 -29.51 -13.75 -8.54
CA PRO A 218 -29.69 -14.89 -9.45
C PRO A 218 -28.72 -14.89 -10.62
#